data_ca201e46dbd0ac44d6f90a925e2566f0
#
_entry.id   ca201e46dbd0ac44d6f90a925e2566f0
#
_cell.length_a   1.000
_cell.length_b   1.000
_cell.length_c   1.000
_cell.angle_alpha   90.00
_cell.angle_beta   90.00
_cell.angle_gamma   90.00
#
_symmetry.space_group_name_H-M   'P 1'
#
loop_
_entity.id
_entity.type
_entity.pdbx_description
1 polymer ?
#
loop_
_entity_poly.entity_id
_entity_poly.type
_entity_poly.pdbx_seq_one_letter_code
_entity_poly.pdbx_strand_id
1 'polypeptide(L)'
;LENAAKYLAKYSPVKGIPGALINAQNLGLQGDIAVEQQNYAKAVKFYEQAVKAADNNLTAPMYLRKAGLAEQAQGNEQKAAAFYEEILTSYPASMEARDAEKLLGSIK
;
A
#
# COMPACT_ATOMS: atom_id res chain seq x y z
N LEU A 1 5.91 -16.32 -8.75
CA LEU A 1 5.41 -15.34 -7.79
C LEU A 1 5.60 -15.79 -6.35
N GLU A 2 5.25 -17.05 -6.05
CA GLU A 2 5.46 -17.56 -4.70
C GLU A 2 6.94 -17.60 -4.33
N ASN A 3 7.81 -17.93 -5.27
CA ASN A 3 9.24 -17.96 -5.03
C ASN A 3 9.78 -16.56 -4.72
N ALA A 4 9.28 -15.54 -5.40
CA ALA A 4 9.67 -14.16 -5.14
C ALA A 4 9.23 -13.73 -3.73
N ALA A 5 8.00 -14.09 -3.33
CA ALA A 5 7.50 -13.76 -2.00
C ALA A 5 8.32 -14.45 -0.91
N LYS A 6 8.67 -15.72 -1.10
CA LYS A 6 9.51 -16.45 -0.15
C LYS A 6 10.91 -15.85 -0.04
N TYR A 7 11.49 -15.46 -1.16
CA TYR A 7 12.80 -14.84 -1.18
C TYR A 7 12.79 -13.53 -0.40
N LEU A 8 11.79 -12.69 -0.64
CA LEU A 8 11.68 -11.41 0.03
C LEU A 8 11.45 -11.57 1.53
N ALA A 9 10.69 -12.57 1.95
CA ALA A 9 10.43 -12.83 3.35
C ALA A 9 11.70 -13.23 4.11
N LYS A 10 12.66 -13.83 3.42
CA LYS A 10 13.93 -14.25 4.00
C LYS A 10 15.01 -13.19 3.91
N TYR A 11 14.74 -12.07 3.23
CA TYR A 11 15.73 -11.04 3.01
C TYR A 11 16.06 -10.32 4.32
N SER A 12 17.35 -10.25 4.64
CA SER A 12 17.80 -9.55 5.84
C SER A 12 18.01 -8.07 5.54
N PRO A 13 17.70 -7.17 6.50
CA PRO A 13 17.95 -5.75 6.29
C PRO A 13 19.43 -5.47 6.01
N VAL A 14 19.69 -4.60 5.05
CA VAL A 14 21.04 -4.12 4.78
C VAL A 14 21.43 -3.16 5.90
N LYS A 15 22.72 -3.19 6.28
CA LYS A 15 23.22 -2.30 7.32
C LYS A 15 22.98 -0.84 6.93
N GLY A 16 22.40 -0.07 7.84
CA GLY A 16 22.08 1.34 7.62
C GLY A 16 20.67 1.59 7.10
N ILE A 17 19.94 0.55 6.71
CA ILE A 17 18.53 0.67 6.30
C ILE A 17 17.64 0.21 7.44
N PRO A 18 16.67 1.06 7.87
CA PRO A 18 15.76 0.66 8.96
C PRO A 18 15.02 -0.64 8.64
N GLY A 19 15.01 -1.56 9.61
CA GLY A 19 14.30 -2.82 9.47
C GLY A 19 12.81 -2.65 9.16
N ALA A 20 12.18 -1.62 9.78
CA ALA A 20 10.78 -1.31 9.53
C ALA A 20 10.53 -0.98 8.07
N LEU A 21 11.43 -0.25 7.42
CA LEU A 21 11.29 0.11 6.01
C LEU A 21 11.42 -1.13 5.11
N ILE A 22 12.40 -2.00 5.39
CA ILE A 22 12.56 -3.25 4.64
C ILE A 22 11.32 -4.13 4.80
N ASN A 23 10.80 -4.22 6.03
CA ASN A 23 9.60 -5.01 6.29
C ASN A 23 8.39 -4.47 5.52
N ALA A 24 8.21 -3.15 5.51
CA ALA A 24 7.13 -2.52 4.75
C ALA A 24 7.26 -2.81 3.25
N GLN A 25 8.46 -2.75 2.70
CA GLN A 25 8.70 -3.04 1.29
C GLN A 25 8.37 -4.50 0.96
N ASN A 26 8.73 -5.43 1.83
CA ASN A 26 8.40 -6.84 1.65
C ASN A 26 6.89 -7.06 1.65
N LEU A 27 6.19 -6.44 2.58
CA LEU A 27 4.72 -6.54 2.66
C LEU A 27 4.07 -5.91 1.43
N GLY A 28 4.58 -4.77 0.99
CA GLY A 28 4.07 -4.11 -0.21
C GLY A 28 4.24 -4.97 -1.46
N LEU A 29 5.39 -5.64 -1.59
CA LEU A 29 5.62 -6.54 -2.71
C LEU A 29 4.72 -7.75 -2.66
N GLN A 30 4.44 -8.30 -1.49
CA GLN A 30 3.47 -9.38 -1.34
C GLN A 30 2.07 -8.91 -1.74
N GLY A 31 1.73 -7.67 -1.43
CA GLY A 31 0.48 -7.06 -1.90
C GLY A 31 0.44 -6.97 -3.41
N ASP A 32 1.53 -6.53 -4.04
CA ASP A 32 1.62 -6.44 -5.50
C ASP A 32 1.45 -7.81 -6.15
N ILE A 33 2.04 -8.84 -5.57
CA ILE A 33 1.88 -10.22 -6.06
C ILE A 33 0.42 -10.65 -5.95
N ALA A 34 -0.24 -10.32 -4.84
CA ALA A 34 -1.65 -10.65 -4.67
C ALA A 34 -2.52 -9.96 -5.71
N VAL A 35 -2.20 -8.71 -6.08
CA VAL A 35 -2.91 -8.00 -7.16
C VAL A 35 -2.74 -8.74 -8.49
N GLU A 36 -1.53 -9.19 -8.81
CA GLU A 36 -1.30 -9.96 -10.03
C GLU A 36 -2.10 -11.25 -10.07
N GLN A 37 -2.32 -11.85 -8.90
CA GLN A 37 -3.14 -13.06 -8.76
C GLN A 37 -4.63 -12.74 -8.68
N GLN A 38 -5.00 -11.46 -8.80
CA GLN A 38 -6.36 -10.97 -8.68
C GLN A 38 -6.98 -11.24 -7.30
N ASN A 39 -6.15 -11.42 -6.30
CA ASN A 39 -6.58 -11.60 -4.92
C ASN A 39 -6.52 -10.24 -4.21
N TYR A 40 -7.46 -9.36 -4.56
CA TYR A 40 -7.44 -7.97 -4.11
C TYR A 40 -7.66 -7.82 -2.61
N ALA A 41 -8.51 -8.66 -2.02
CA ALA A 41 -8.75 -8.61 -0.57
C ALA A 41 -7.46 -8.89 0.21
N LYS A 42 -6.67 -9.87 -0.24
CA LYS A 42 -5.38 -10.19 0.36
C LYS A 42 -4.39 -9.06 0.15
N ALA A 43 -4.40 -8.46 -1.05
CA ALA A 43 -3.53 -7.33 -1.37
C ALA A 43 -3.77 -6.17 -0.42
N VAL A 44 -5.03 -5.82 -0.15
CA VAL A 44 -5.38 -4.74 0.77
C VAL A 44 -4.78 -5.00 2.15
N LYS A 45 -4.90 -6.22 2.65
CA LYS A 45 -4.34 -6.57 3.96
C LYS A 45 -2.84 -6.39 4.02
N PHE A 46 -2.12 -6.81 2.97
CA PHE A 46 -0.68 -6.62 2.91
C PHE A 46 -0.30 -5.14 2.88
N TYR A 47 -1.03 -4.35 2.09
CA TYR A 47 -0.75 -2.91 2.02
C TYR A 47 -1.03 -2.22 3.35
N GLU A 48 -2.10 -2.59 4.05
CA GLU A 48 -2.37 -2.04 5.37
C GLU A 48 -1.26 -2.38 6.36
N GLN A 49 -0.76 -3.61 6.32
CA GLN A 49 0.36 -4.02 7.16
C GLN A 49 1.62 -3.25 6.81
N ALA A 50 1.84 -2.98 5.52
CA ALA A 50 3.00 -2.20 5.08
C ALA A 50 2.94 -0.77 5.64
N VAL A 51 1.76 -0.16 5.65
CA VAL A 51 1.58 1.18 6.22
C VAL A 51 1.92 1.18 7.71
N LYS A 52 1.45 0.17 8.44
CA LYS A 52 1.73 0.07 9.87
C LYS A 52 3.19 -0.22 10.18
N ALA A 53 3.85 -0.99 9.31
CA ALA A 53 5.25 -1.34 9.52
C ALA A 53 6.19 -0.13 9.37
N ALA A 54 5.85 0.81 8.50
CA ALA A 54 6.66 2.01 8.28
C ALA A 54 5.72 3.20 8.02
N ASP A 55 5.28 3.83 9.10
CA ASP A 55 4.38 4.98 9.03
C ASP A 55 5.20 6.25 8.79
N ASN A 56 5.39 6.60 7.53
CA ASN A 56 6.14 7.79 7.14
C ASN A 56 5.55 8.42 5.88
N ASN A 57 5.95 9.66 5.59
CA ASN A 57 5.42 10.43 4.47
C ASN A 57 5.87 9.91 3.09
N LEU A 58 6.84 9.01 3.04
CA LEU A 58 7.38 8.52 1.79
C LEU A 58 6.69 7.24 1.32
N THR A 59 6.56 6.26 2.19
CA THR A 59 6.05 4.93 1.79
C THR A 59 4.60 4.70 2.18
N ALA A 60 4.15 5.18 3.32
CA ALA A 60 2.79 4.93 3.78
C ALA A 60 1.73 5.43 2.78
N PRO A 61 1.80 6.68 2.26
CA PRO A 61 0.79 7.12 1.30
C PRO A 61 0.80 6.32 0.00
N MET A 62 1.95 5.80 -0.41
CA MET A 62 2.03 4.94 -1.59
C MET A 62 1.22 3.66 -1.38
N TYR A 63 1.37 3.02 -0.22
CA TYR A 63 0.64 1.78 0.06
C TYR A 63 -0.84 2.04 0.32
N LEU A 64 -1.19 3.20 0.90
CA LEU A 64 -2.60 3.59 1.03
C LEU A 64 -3.26 3.76 -0.32
N ARG A 65 -2.57 4.37 -1.28
CA ARG A 65 -3.09 4.51 -2.64
C ARG A 65 -3.30 3.14 -3.28
N LYS A 66 -2.33 2.25 -3.15
CA LYS A 66 -2.44 0.89 -3.69
C LYS A 66 -3.59 0.13 -3.05
N ALA A 67 -3.79 0.28 -1.74
CA ALA A 67 -4.91 -0.35 -1.06
C ALA A 67 -6.25 0.19 -1.59
N GLY A 68 -6.34 1.50 -1.80
CA GLY A 68 -7.53 2.11 -2.37
C GLY A 68 -7.84 1.59 -3.76
N LEU A 69 -6.81 1.47 -4.61
CA LEU A 69 -6.99 0.93 -5.97
C LEU A 69 -7.45 -0.53 -5.93
N ALA A 70 -6.93 -1.33 -5.01
CA ALA A 70 -7.35 -2.71 -4.85
C ALA A 70 -8.81 -2.80 -4.37
N GLU A 71 -9.24 -1.87 -3.52
CA GLU A 71 -10.65 -1.82 -3.12
C GLU A 71 -11.56 -1.43 -4.28
N GLN A 72 -11.13 -0.47 -5.11
CA GLN A 72 -11.90 -0.11 -6.30
C GLN A 72 -12.02 -1.29 -7.27
N ALA A 73 -10.96 -2.10 -7.39
CA ALA A 73 -10.99 -3.29 -8.24
C ALA A 73 -12.05 -4.30 -7.77
N GLN A 74 -12.40 -4.27 -6.49
CA GLN A 74 -13.45 -5.11 -5.93
C GLN A 74 -14.83 -4.46 -5.98
N GLY A 75 -14.91 -3.21 -6.42
CA GLY A 75 -16.14 -2.45 -6.38
C GLY A 75 -16.43 -1.80 -5.04
N ASN A 76 -15.49 -1.83 -4.11
CA ASN A 76 -15.65 -1.28 -2.75
C ASN A 76 -15.24 0.20 -2.73
N GLU A 77 -16.02 1.05 -3.38
CA GLU A 77 -15.64 2.46 -3.57
C GLU A 77 -15.60 3.25 -2.26
N GLN A 78 -16.46 2.94 -1.30
CA GLN A 78 -16.45 3.62 -0.01
C GLN A 78 -15.17 3.34 0.78
N LYS A 79 -14.71 2.09 0.74
CA LYS A 79 -13.45 1.72 1.39
C LYS A 79 -12.26 2.35 0.68
N ALA A 80 -12.32 2.39 -0.64
CA ALA A 80 -11.29 3.07 -1.43
C ALA A 80 -11.22 4.54 -1.07
N ALA A 81 -12.37 5.20 -0.97
CA ALA A 81 -12.44 6.61 -0.59
C ALA A 81 -11.81 6.85 0.78
N ALA A 82 -12.04 5.95 1.74
CA ALA A 82 -11.46 6.07 3.07
C ALA A 82 -9.93 6.05 3.02
N PHE A 83 -9.35 5.17 2.21
CA PHE A 83 -7.90 5.13 2.04
C PHE A 83 -7.36 6.43 1.42
N TYR A 84 -8.04 6.93 0.40
CA TYR A 84 -7.62 8.18 -0.25
C TYR A 84 -7.75 9.38 0.69
N GLU A 85 -8.81 9.43 1.48
CA GLU A 85 -8.99 10.49 2.45
C GLU A 85 -7.91 10.46 3.53
N GLU A 86 -7.48 9.27 3.93
CA GLU A 86 -6.40 9.14 4.89
C GLU A 86 -5.10 9.73 4.34
N ILE A 87 -4.82 9.56 3.05
CA ILE A 87 -3.65 10.18 2.42
C ILE A 87 -3.72 11.70 2.58
N LEU A 88 -4.88 12.28 2.30
CA LEU A 88 -5.06 13.73 2.37
C LEU A 88 -4.99 14.26 3.80
N THR A 89 -5.49 13.49 4.76
CA THR A 89 -5.54 13.90 6.15
C THR A 89 -4.19 13.70 6.86
N SER A 90 -3.58 12.56 6.67
CA SER A 90 -2.37 12.18 7.41
C SER A 90 -1.08 12.48 6.67
N TYR A 91 -1.12 12.51 5.33
CA TYR A 91 0.07 12.71 4.50
C TYR A 91 -0.17 13.76 3.41
N PRO A 92 -0.61 14.98 3.79
CA PRO A 92 -0.99 15.99 2.79
C PRO A 92 0.18 16.50 1.95
N ALA A 93 1.40 16.36 2.44
CA ALA A 93 2.59 16.80 1.71
C ALA A 93 3.17 15.72 0.80
N SER A 94 2.55 14.54 0.76
CA SER A 94 3.05 13.45 -0.06
C SER A 94 2.75 13.68 -1.54
N MET A 95 3.53 13.02 -2.40
CA MET A 95 3.29 13.05 -3.84
C MET A 95 1.95 12.40 -4.19
N GLU A 96 1.53 11.42 -3.40
CA GLU A 96 0.28 10.70 -3.62
C GLU A 96 -0.97 11.54 -3.30
N ALA A 97 -0.82 12.64 -2.58
CA ALA A 97 -1.98 13.45 -2.21
C ALA A 97 -2.73 13.99 -3.42
N ARG A 98 -2.02 14.40 -4.48
CA ARG A 98 -2.67 14.86 -5.72
C ARG A 98 -3.47 13.76 -6.38
N ASP A 99 -2.89 12.55 -6.45
CA ASP A 99 -3.59 11.40 -7.02
C ASP A 99 -4.81 11.05 -6.17
N ALA A 100 -4.68 11.14 -4.85
CA ALA A 100 -5.80 10.86 -3.94
C ALA A 100 -6.98 11.81 -4.20
N GLU A 101 -6.71 13.09 -4.42
CA GLU A 101 -7.77 14.05 -4.75
C GLU A 101 -8.50 13.67 -6.03
N LYS A 102 -7.73 13.31 -7.06
CA LYS A 102 -8.31 12.91 -8.34
C LYS A 102 -9.13 11.64 -8.22
N LEU A 103 -8.60 10.66 -7.48
CA LEU A 103 -9.30 9.39 -7.30
C LEU A 103 -10.59 9.56 -6.50
N LEU A 104 -10.57 10.41 -5.46
CA LEU A 104 -11.78 10.74 -4.72
C LEU A 104 -12.83 11.42 -5.61
N GLY A 105 -12.38 12.35 -6.46
CA GLY A 105 -13.27 13.03 -7.39
C GLY A 105 -13.94 12.05 -8.36
N SER A 106 -13.24 10.99 -8.77
CA SER A 106 -13.80 10.00 -9.69
C SER A 106 -14.83 9.09 -9.04
N ILE A 107 -14.81 8.95 -7.71
CA ILE A 107 -15.75 8.09 -6.98
C ILE A 107 -17.10 8.77 -6.82
N LYS A 108 -17.11 10.09 -6.74
CA LYS A 108 -18.35 10.85 -6.64
C LYS A 108 -19.06 10.87 -7.97
#